data_0c307404c79867bceb34e5fcf3c044a1
#
_entry.id   0c307404c79867bceb34e5fcf3c044a1
#
_cell.length_a   1.000
_cell.length_b   1.000
_cell.length_c   1.000
_cell.angle_alpha   90.00
_cell.angle_beta   90.00
_cell.angle_gamma   90.00
#
_symmetry.space_group_name_H-M   'P 1'
#
loop_
_entity.id
_entity.type
_entity.pdbx_description
1 polymer ?
#
loop_
_entity_poly.entity_id
_entity_poly.type
_entity_poly.pdbx_seq_one_letter_code
_entity_poly.pdbx_strand_id
1 'polypeptide(L)'
;DQAPSLLAEEYNDNEFDLTFFGTELDYQDLLAAIKIAEKSNIHFKAKKMPAKEFGDKENDIRNLFERVRKLPFEELQSPAVSNAFELAFNELLEVNVVATMSAGKSTLINALLGRKLMPSKQGACTATITKIQDDDDDTFKATAVDVNKTETEHYSVLDYKTMMALNRNPDVSEVQVSGNIPFVTSEEVSLVLIDTPG
;
A
#
# COMPACT_ATOMS: atom_id res chain seq x y z
N ASP A 1 -10.66 32.61 6.42
CA ASP A 1 -11.59 33.79 6.44
C ASP A 1 -10.91 35.11 6.78
N GLN A 2 -9.67 35.14 7.30
CA GLN A 2 -8.96 36.37 7.65
C GLN A 2 -7.96 36.86 6.57
N ALA A 3 -7.58 36.00 5.63
CA ALA A 3 -6.55 36.31 4.64
C ALA A 3 -6.80 37.55 3.80
N PRO A 4 -8.02 37.83 3.30
CA PRO A 4 -8.29 39.07 2.55
C PRO A 4 -8.04 40.33 3.36
N SER A 5 -8.50 40.36 4.62
CA SER A 5 -8.33 41.52 5.49
C SER A 5 -6.86 41.76 5.86
N LEU A 6 -6.10 40.67 6.10
CA LEU A 6 -4.67 40.76 6.36
C LEU A 6 -3.89 41.28 5.16
N LEU A 7 -4.24 40.85 3.93
CA LEU A 7 -3.62 41.39 2.71
C LEU A 7 -3.91 42.85 2.53
N ALA A 8 -5.17 43.29 2.71
CA ALA A 8 -5.55 44.69 2.59
C ALA A 8 -4.83 45.57 3.61
N GLU A 9 -4.64 45.07 4.83
CA GLU A 9 -3.94 45.80 5.91
C GLU A 9 -2.43 45.87 5.64
N GLU A 10 -1.81 44.73 5.22
CA GLU A 10 -0.37 44.63 4.97
C GLU A 10 0.08 45.50 3.78
N TYR A 11 -0.69 45.48 2.69
CA TYR A 11 -0.35 46.19 1.45
C TYR A 11 -1.02 47.56 1.36
N ASN A 12 -1.90 47.93 2.29
CA ASN A 12 -2.67 49.15 2.29
C ASN A 12 -3.38 49.43 0.96
N ASP A 13 -3.96 48.36 0.39
CA ASP A 13 -4.67 48.34 -0.89
C ASP A 13 -5.91 47.46 -0.78
N ASN A 14 -6.89 47.72 -1.63
CA ASN A 14 -8.14 46.97 -1.69
C ASN A 14 -8.35 46.24 -3.01
N GLU A 15 -7.41 46.34 -3.96
CA GLU A 15 -7.47 45.68 -5.26
C GLU A 15 -6.26 44.74 -5.42
N PHE A 16 -6.52 43.46 -5.71
CA PHE A 16 -5.44 42.44 -5.84
C PHE A 16 -5.63 41.62 -7.10
N ASP A 17 -4.55 41.42 -7.87
CA ASP A 17 -4.44 40.39 -8.91
C ASP A 17 -3.89 39.12 -8.32
N LEU A 18 -4.68 38.03 -8.34
CA LEU A 18 -4.36 36.75 -7.70
C LEU A 18 -4.19 35.68 -8.75
N THR A 19 -3.02 35.04 -8.78
CA THR A 19 -2.79 33.86 -9.60
C THR A 19 -2.81 32.64 -8.70
N PHE A 20 -3.78 31.77 -8.91
CA PHE A 20 -3.98 30.55 -8.13
C PHE A 20 -3.41 29.33 -8.86
N PHE A 21 -2.65 28.52 -8.15
CA PHE A 21 -2.17 27.23 -8.61
C PHE A 21 -2.65 26.14 -7.63
N GLY A 22 -3.50 25.25 -8.10
CA GLY A 22 -4.09 24.19 -7.27
C GLY A 22 -5.17 23.41 -8.02
N THR A 23 -5.92 22.58 -7.26
CA THR A 23 -7.00 21.78 -7.82
C THR A 23 -8.20 22.66 -8.21
N GLU A 24 -9.14 22.09 -8.99
CA GLU A 24 -10.38 22.79 -9.34
C GLU A 24 -11.23 23.04 -8.08
N LEU A 25 -11.27 22.10 -7.16
CA LEU A 25 -12.02 22.20 -5.93
C LEU A 25 -11.51 23.38 -5.07
N ASP A 26 -10.19 23.45 -4.85
CA ASP A 26 -9.57 24.55 -4.09
C ASP A 26 -9.79 25.91 -4.77
N TYR A 27 -9.84 25.95 -6.10
CA TYR A 27 -10.14 27.18 -6.83
C TYR A 27 -11.59 27.63 -6.63
N GLN A 28 -12.55 26.72 -6.55
CA GLN A 28 -13.94 27.04 -6.24
C GLN A 28 -14.08 27.58 -4.81
N ASP A 29 -13.34 27.02 -3.86
CA ASP A 29 -13.29 27.52 -2.48
C ASP A 29 -12.68 28.93 -2.42
N LEU A 30 -11.62 29.19 -3.19
CA LEU A 30 -11.04 30.53 -3.34
C LEU A 30 -12.06 31.54 -3.89
N LEU A 31 -12.80 31.19 -4.94
CA LEU A 31 -13.83 32.04 -5.52
C LEU A 31 -14.96 32.33 -4.52
N ALA A 32 -15.31 31.35 -3.68
CA ALA A 32 -16.29 31.58 -2.61
C ALA A 32 -15.76 32.56 -1.55
N ALA A 33 -14.47 32.44 -1.18
CA ALA A 33 -13.83 33.38 -0.25
C ALA A 33 -13.73 34.80 -0.83
N ILE A 34 -13.44 34.97 -2.12
CA ILE A 34 -13.41 36.24 -2.81
C ILE A 34 -14.77 36.93 -2.74
N LYS A 35 -15.87 36.22 -2.98
CA LYS A 35 -17.24 36.77 -2.86
C LYS A 35 -17.56 37.29 -1.45
N ILE A 36 -16.96 36.71 -0.42
CA ILE A 36 -17.11 37.18 0.95
C ILE A 36 -16.28 38.45 1.16
N ALA A 37 -15.06 38.51 0.64
CA ALA A 37 -14.16 39.66 0.74
C ALA A 37 -14.72 40.92 0.05
N GLU A 38 -15.44 40.74 -1.06
CA GLU A 38 -16.12 41.85 -1.76
C GLU A 38 -17.13 42.61 -0.88
N LYS A 39 -17.75 41.91 0.08
CA LYS A 39 -18.65 42.58 1.06
C LYS A 39 -17.92 43.53 2.00
N SER A 40 -16.61 43.37 2.14
CA SER A 40 -15.72 44.21 2.91
C SER A 40 -14.97 45.25 2.03
N ASN A 41 -15.41 45.45 0.79
CA ASN A 41 -14.80 46.31 -0.19
C ASN A 41 -13.35 45.96 -0.55
N ILE A 42 -13.03 44.65 -0.55
CA ILE A 42 -11.75 44.12 -0.99
C ILE A 42 -11.98 43.30 -2.26
N HIS A 43 -11.32 43.66 -3.35
CA HIS A 43 -11.57 43.14 -4.68
C HIS A 43 -10.38 42.27 -5.18
N PHE A 44 -10.67 41.07 -5.64
CA PHE A 44 -9.68 40.18 -6.21
C PHE A 44 -10.01 39.84 -7.66
N LYS A 45 -9.03 39.97 -8.55
CA LYS A 45 -9.07 39.38 -9.88
C LYS A 45 -8.35 38.07 -9.84
N ALA A 46 -9.09 36.98 -9.69
CA ALA A 46 -8.50 35.63 -9.62
C ALA A 46 -8.32 35.02 -11.01
N LYS A 47 -7.12 34.48 -11.27
CA LYS A 47 -6.79 33.73 -12.46
C LYS A 47 -6.26 32.35 -12.03
N LYS A 48 -6.87 31.27 -12.55
CA LYS A 48 -6.35 29.93 -12.35
C LYS A 48 -5.21 29.65 -13.35
N MET A 49 -4.08 29.20 -12.83
CA MET A 49 -3.03 28.63 -13.64
C MET A 49 -3.34 27.12 -13.83
N PRO A 50 -3.48 26.63 -15.07
CA PRO A 50 -3.74 25.20 -15.29
C PRO A 50 -2.59 24.38 -14.75
N ALA A 51 -2.90 23.31 -14.01
CA ALA A 51 -1.93 22.30 -13.64
C ALA A 51 -1.47 21.59 -14.90
N LYS A 52 -0.21 21.15 -14.89
CA LYS A 52 0.31 20.29 -15.96
C LYS A 52 -0.49 18.98 -15.96
N GLU A 53 -1.05 18.62 -17.10
CA GLU A 53 -1.63 17.29 -17.26
C GLU A 53 -0.52 16.23 -17.23
N PHE A 54 -0.75 15.18 -16.45
CA PHE A 54 0.14 14.04 -16.38
C PHE A 54 -0.24 13.07 -17.51
N GLY A 55 0.73 12.69 -18.33
CA GLY A 55 0.52 11.70 -19.40
C GLY A 55 0.49 10.27 -18.85
N ASP A 56 1.46 9.96 -18.00
CA ASP A 56 1.60 8.68 -17.30
C ASP A 56 1.62 8.97 -15.80
N LYS A 57 0.45 8.87 -15.17
CA LYS A 57 0.26 9.19 -13.75
C LYS A 57 1.12 8.31 -12.84
N GLU A 58 1.23 7.04 -13.20
CA GLU A 58 1.97 6.06 -12.41
C GLU A 58 3.46 6.39 -12.38
N ASN A 59 4.06 6.59 -13.54
CA ASN A 59 5.46 6.98 -13.66
C ASN A 59 5.73 8.36 -13.04
N ASP A 60 4.83 9.31 -13.18
CA ASP A 60 4.97 10.64 -12.59
C ASP A 60 4.91 10.60 -11.05
N ILE A 61 4.04 9.76 -10.46
CA ILE A 61 3.99 9.55 -9.00
C ILE A 61 5.28 8.87 -8.52
N ARG A 62 5.77 7.85 -9.23
CA ARG A 62 7.01 7.15 -8.90
C ARG A 62 8.20 8.12 -8.95
N ASN A 63 8.30 8.93 -9.98
CA ASN A 63 9.32 9.97 -10.10
C ASN A 63 9.21 11.04 -8.99
N LEU A 64 8.00 11.41 -8.60
CA LEU A 64 7.77 12.34 -7.50
C LEU A 64 8.24 11.74 -6.18
N PHE A 65 7.90 10.49 -5.90
CA PHE A 65 8.34 9.77 -4.71
C PHE A 65 9.86 9.71 -4.60
N GLU A 66 10.56 9.34 -5.69
CA GLU A 66 12.01 9.31 -5.74
C GLU A 66 12.67 10.68 -5.51
N ARG A 67 12.02 11.77 -5.92
CA ARG A 67 12.48 13.13 -5.62
C ARG A 67 12.28 13.50 -4.17
N VAL A 68 11.13 13.17 -3.60
CA VAL A 68 10.76 13.46 -2.21
C VAL A 68 11.68 12.70 -1.25
N ARG A 69 12.04 11.44 -1.54
CA ARG A 69 12.98 10.65 -0.75
C ARG A 69 14.40 11.25 -0.66
N LYS A 70 14.78 12.10 -1.60
CA LYS A 70 16.09 12.79 -1.60
C LYS A 70 16.10 14.04 -0.73
N LEU A 71 14.97 14.46 -0.20
CA LEU A 71 14.88 15.58 0.72
C LEU A 71 15.50 15.20 2.09
N PRO A 72 16.01 16.17 2.86
CA PRO A 72 16.71 15.91 4.11
C PRO A 72 15.76 15.62 5.29
N PHE A 73 14.86 14.65 5.10
CA PHE A 73 13.91 14.17 6.12
C PHE A 73 14.13 12.67 6.33
N GLU A 74 14.62 12.28 7.50
CA GLU A 74 14.96 10.88 7.81
C GLU A 74 13.74 9.93 7.68
N GLU A 75 12.56 10.42 8.05
CA GLU A 75 11.32 9.65 7.98
C GLU A 75 11.01 9.20 6.54
N LEU A 76 11.24 10.07 5.55
CA LEU A 76 10.99 9.76 4.13
C LEU A 76 12.00 8.77 3.54
N GLN A 77 13.17 8.64 4.18
CA GLN A 77 14.24 7.73 3.75
C GLN A 77 14.12 6.34 4.40
N SER A 78 13.16 6.17 5.32
CA SER A 78 13.00 4.92 6.05
C SER A 78 12.57 3.76 5.12
N PRO A 79 13.05 2.52 5.39
CA PRO A 79 12.58 1.35 4.67
C PRO A 79 11.06 1.13 4.77
N ALA A 80 10.45 1.53 5.90
CA ALA A 80 9.01 1.41 6.11
C ALA A 80 8.20 2.24 5.10
N VAL A 81 8.63 3.50 4.84
CA VAL A 81 7.98 4.36 3.84
C VAL A 81 8.15 3.80 2.43
N SER A 82 9.34 3.29 2.10
CA SER A 82 9.58 2.66 0.80
C SER A 82 8.70 1.43 0.59
N ASN A 83 8.62 0.55 1.59
CA ASN A 83 7.77 -0.63 1.53
C ASN A 83 6.28 -0.27 1.42
N ALA A 84 5.82 0.72 2.20
CA ALA A 84 4.44 1.19 2.12
C ALA A 84 4.10 1.77 0.73
N PHE A 85 5.03 2.49 0.12
CA PHE A 85 4.86 3.00 -1.24
C PHE A 85 4.77 1.87 -2.26
N GLU A 86 5.68 0.88 -2.22
CA GLU A 86 5.64 -0.26 -3.14
C GLU A 86 4.38 -1.11 -2.96
N LEU A 87 3.93 -1.34 -1.73
CA LEU A 87 2.66 -2.05 -1.47
C LEU A 87 1.47 -1.31 -2.08
N ALA A 88 1.39 0.02 -1.86
CA ALA A 88 0.32 0.84 -2.44
C ALA A 88 0.38 0.88 -3.96
N PHE A 89 1.57 0.84 -4.54
CA PHE A 89 1.78 0.92 -5.99
C PHE A 89 1.54 -0.40 -6.72
N ASN A 90 1.81 -1.53 -6.05
CA ASN A 90 1.58 -2.86 -6.59
C ASN A 90 0.18 -3.39 -6.26
N GLU A 91 -0.67 -2.53 -5.68
CA GLU A 91 -2.06 -2.87 -5.31
C GLU A 91 -2.15 -4.15 -4.46
N LEU A 92 -1.15 -4.34 -3.57
CA LEU A 92 -1.08 -5.49 -2.67
C LEU A 92 -1.72 -5.18 -1.33
N LEU A 93 -2.67 -6.01 -0.91
CA LEU A 93 -3.25 -5.99 0.43
C LEU A 93 -2.65 -7.12 1.28
N GLU A 94 -1.73 -6.78 2.18
CA GLU A 94 -1.17 -7.74 3.13
C GLU A 94 -2.07 -7.90 4.36
N VAL A 95 -2.53 -9.12 4.61
CA VAL A 95 -3.33 -9.48 5.78
C VAL A 95 -2.56 -10.47 6.66
N ASN A 96 -2.11 -10.00 7.81
CA ASN A 96 -1.43 -10.82 8.79
C ASN A 96 -2.43 -11.62 9.65
N VAL A 97 -2.33 -12.94 9.60
CA VAL A 97 -3.14 -13.83 10.44
C VAL A 97 -2.38 -14.13 11.72
N VAL A 98 -2.78 -13.47 12.80
CA VAL A 98 -2.15 -13.59 14.13
C VAL A 98 -3.10 -14.31 15.08
N ALA A 99 -2.59 -15.34 15.76
CA ALA A 99 -3.34 -16.05 16.78
C ALA A 99 -2.39 -16.76 17.74
N THR A 100 -2.86 -17.03 18.95
CA THR A 100 -2.12 -17.87 19.91
C THR A 100 -1.98 -19.30 19.40
N MET A 101 -1.01 -20.02 19.92
CA MET A 101 -0.77 -21.42 19.55
C MET A 101 -2.08 -22.25 19.67
N SER A 102 -2.35 -23.07 18.69
CA SER A 102 -3.55 -23.94 18.60
C SER A 102 -4.90 -23.24 18.47
N ALA A 103 -4.95 -21.94 18.22
CA ALA A 103 -6.20 -21.17 18.07
C ALA A 103 -6.93 -21.36 16.73
N GLY A 104 -6.50 -22.31 15.88
CA GLY A 104 -7.17 -22.60 14.61
C GLY A 104 -6.69 -21.75 13.40
N LYS A 105 -5.56 -21.04 13.51
CA LYS A 105 -4.99 -20.21 12.43
C LYS A 105 -4.89 -20.94 11.09
N SER A 106 -4.20 -22.07 11.06
CA SER A 106 -4.07 -22.87 9.82
C SER A 106 -5.43 -23.44 9.34
N THR A 107 -6.37 -23.65 10.23
CA THR A 107 -7.75 -24.08 9.87
C THR A 107 -8.47 -22.94 9.17
N LEU A 108 -8.36 -21.72 9.67
CA LEU A 108 -8.93 -20.52 9.03
C LEU A 108 -8.32 -20.30 7.64
N ILE A 109 -7.00 -20.34 7.55
CA ILE A 109 -6.31 -20.17 6.26
C ILE A 109 -6.75 -21.25 5.27
N ASN A 110 -6.78 -22.52 5.66
CA ASN A 110 -7.26 -23.61 4.80
C ASN A 110 -8.71 -23.41 4.36
N ALA A 111 -9.56 -22.86 5.21
CA ALA A 111 -10.94 -22.53 4.85
C ALA A 111 -11.00 -21.41 3.80
N LEU A 112 -10.17 -20.37 3.93
CA LEU A 112 -10.05 -19.29 2.94
C LEU A 112 -9.50 -19.80 1.60
N LEU A 113 -8.54 -20.74 1.63
CA LEU A 113 -7.98 -21.36 0.42
C LEU A 113 -8.92 -22.37 -0.23
N GLY A 114 -10.02 -22.74 0.40
CA GLY A 114 -10.92 -23.78 -0.07
C GLY A 114 -10.30 -25.19 -0.12
N ARG A 115 -9.11 -25.37 0.45
CA ARG A 115 -8.36 -26.65 0.45
C ARG A 115 -7.43 -26.80 1.65
N LYS A 116 -7.06 -28.03 1.96
CA LYS A 116 -6.12 -28.35 3.03
C LYS A 116 -4.66 -28.23 2.52
N LEU A 117 -4.10 -27.04 2.64
CA LEU A 117 -2.72 -26.73 2.25
C LEU A 117 -1.83 -26.51 3.48
N MET A 118 -2.28 -25.69 4.42
CA MET A 118 -1.52 -25.36 5.63
C MET A 118 -1.57 -26.50 6.65
N PRO A 119 -0.42 -26.99 7.12
CA PRO A 119 -0.41 -27.99 8.17
C PRO A 119 -0.88 -27.42 9.51
N SER A 120 -1.81 -28.13 10.17
CA SER A 120 -2.19 -27.79 11.53
C SER A 120 -1.08 -28.25 12.49
N LYS A 121 -0.55 -27.30 13.25
CA LYS A 121 0.61 -27.52 14.10
C LYS A 121 0.20 -28.25 15.41
N GLN A 122 0.71 -29.45 15.57
CA GLN A 122 0.79 -30.13 16.88
C GLN A 122 2.29 -30.37 17.15
N GLY A 123 2.92 -29.52 17.98
CA GLY A 123 4.33 -29.65 18.35
C GLY A 123 5.17 -28.39 18.13
N ALA A 124 6.41 -28.41 18.61
CA ALA A 124 7.38 -27.33 18.44
C ALA A 124 7.60 -27.04 16.95
N CYS A 125 7.30 -25.80 16.56
CA CYS A 125 7.29 -25.38 15.17
C CYS A 125 8.53 -24.59 14.86
N THR A 126 9.09 -24.86 13.68
CA THR A 126 10.01 -23.93 13.03
C THR A 126 9.31 -22.60 12.83
N ALA A 127 10.06 -21.52 12.97
CA ALA A 127 9.57 -20.13 12.84
C ALA A 127 9.37 -19.72 11.39
N THR A 128 8.86 -20.62 10.53
CA THR A 128 8.68 -20.37 9.10
C THR A 128 7.46 -19.47 8.87
N ILE A 129 7.68 -18.34 8.23
CA ILE A 129 6.62 -17.44 7.76
C ILE A 129 6.08 -18.00 6.44
N THR A 130 4.76 -18.05 6.29
CA THR A 130 4.14 -18.37 5.00
C THR A 130 3.39 -17.17 4.46
N LYS A 131 3.74 -16.74 3.25
CA LYS A 131 3.04 -15.71 2.49
C LYS A 131 2.28 -16.38 1.35
N ILE A 132 0.98 -16.15 1.28
CA ILE A 132 0.12 -16.74 0.26
C ILE A 132 -0.48 -15.58 -0.53
N GLN A 133 -0.02 -15.42 -1.75
CA GLN A 133 -0.50 -14.41 -2.67
C GLN A 133 -1.60 -14.98 -3.56
N ASP A 134 -2.68 -14.23 -3.68
CA ASP A 134 -3.73 -14.53 -4.63
C ASP A 134 -3.24 -14.38 -6.07
N ASP A 135 -3.56 -15.37 -6.89
CA ASP A 135 -3.21 -15.47 -8.31
C ASP A 135 -4.34 -16.25 -9.01
N ASP A 136 -4.64 -15.93 -10.25
CA ASP A 136 -5.70 -16.59 -11.05
C ASP A 136 -5.43 -18.08 -11.35
N ASP A 137 -4.24 -18.60 -11.01
CA ASP A 137 -3.88 -19.99 -11.25
C ASP A 137 -4.46 -20.93 -10.18
N ASP A 138 -5.28 -21.89 -10.57
CA ASP A 138 -5.84 -22.89 -9.69
C ASP A 138 -4.78 -23.83 -9.10
N THR A 139 -3.56 -23.83 -9.66
CA THR A 139 -2.44 -24.63 -9.18
C THR A 139 -1.60 -23.82 -8.22
N PHE A 140 -1.58 -24.21 -6.95
CA PHE A 140 -0.68 -23.58 -5.99
C PHE A 140 0.78 -23.92 -6.28
N LYS A 141 1.60 -22.88 -6.31
CA LYS A 141 3.05 -22.92 -6.47
C LYS A 141 3.74 -22.43 -5.21
N ALA A 142 4.99 -22.78 -5.00
CA ALA A 142 5.74 -22.25 -3.86
C ALA A 142 7.21 -22.00 -4.19
N THR A 143 7.76 -21.03 -3.50
CA THR A 143 9.20 -20.76 -3.44
C THR A 143 9.64 -20.78 -1.98
N ALA A 144 10.67 -21.59 -1.67
CA ALA A 144 11.29 -21.59 -0.36
C ALA A 144 12.41 -20.54 -0.29
N VAL A 145 12.47 -19.85 0.83
CA VAL A 145 13.44 -18.78 1.08
C VAL A 145 14.20 -19.07 2.37
N ASP A 146 15.52 -18.95 2.33
CA ASP A 146 16.39 -19.17 3.49
C ASP A 146 16.44 -17.96 4.45
N VAL A 147 17.23 -18.06 5.51
CA VAL A 147 17.42 -16.99 6.50
C VAL A 147 18.13 -15.74 5.94
N ASN A 148 18.85 -15.89 4.82
CA ASN A 148 19.53 -14.80 4.12
C ASN A 148 18.62 -14.10 3.09
N LYS A 149 17.35 -14.50 3.03
CA LYS A 149 16.38 -14.03 2.04
C LYS A 149 16.73 -14.45 0.61
N THR A 150 17.41 -15.59 0.46
CA THR A 150 17.74 -16.18 -0.85
C THR A 150 16.71 -17.25 -1.18
N GLU A 151 16.17 -17.22 -2.40
CA GLU A 151 15.32 -18.28 -2.93
C GLU A 151 16.14 -19.55 -3.15
N THR A 152 15.70 -20.67 -2.57
CA THR A 152 16.45 -21.92 -2.58
C THR A 152 15.81 -23.00 -3.44
N GLU A 153 14.48 -23.12 -3.38
CA GLU A 153 13.75 -24.18 -4.08
C GLU A 153 12.43 -23.62 -4.65
N HIS A 154 12.06 -24.08 -5.86
CA HIS A 154 10.82 -23.75 -6.52
C HIS A 154 9.96 -24.99 -6.76
N TYR A 155 8.69 -24.90 -6.42
CA TYR A 155 7.71 -25.96 -6.57
C TYR A 155 6.60 -25.48 -7.52
N SER A 156 6.51 -26.08 -8.69
CA SER A 156 5.47 -25.77 -9.69
C SER A 156 4.08 -26.30 -9.29
N VAL A 157 4.04 -27.25 -8.36
CA VAL A 157 2.81 -27.77 -7.75
C VAL A 157 3.06 -27.94 -6.26
N LEU A 158 2.29 -27.24 -5.45
CA LEU A 158 2.36 -27.32 -4.00
C LEU A 158 1.20 -28.15 -3.45
N ASP A 159 1.52 -29.24 -2.78
CA ASP A 159 0.58 -30.06 -2.03
C ASP A 159 0.80 -29.97 -0.52
N TYR A 160 -0.13 -30.54 0.25
CA TYR A 160 -0.05 -30.56 1.72
C TYR A 160 1.23 -31.24 2.24
N LYS A 161 1.71 -32.30 1.57
CA LYS A 161 2.89 -33.04 1.98
C LYS A 161 4.15 -32.22 1.79
N THR A 162 4.27 -31.57 0.67
CA THR A 162 5.38 -30.64 0.34
C THR A 162 5.38 -29.46 1.31
N MET A 163 4.22 -28.84 1.55
CA MET A 163 4.09 -27.74 2.51
C MET A 163 4.48 -28.16 3.93
N MET A 164 4.12 -29.39 4.34
CA MET A 164 4.53 -29.91 5.64
C MET A 164 6.04 -30.14 5.73
N ALA A 165 6.68 -30.57 4.66
CA ALA A 165 8.13 -30.76 4.60
C ALA A 165 8.85 -29.41 4.70
N LEU A 166 8.42 -28.41 3.96
CA LEU A 166 8.97 -27.04 4.00
C LEU A 166 8.87 -26.41 5.39
N ASN A 167 7.72 -26.54 6.05
CA ASN A 167 7.51 -26.02 7.40
C ASN A 167 8.34 -26.73 8.49
N ARG A 168 8.91 -27.88 8.20
CA ARG A 168 9.80 -28.64 9.11
C ARG A 168 11.29 -28.46 8.80
N ASN A 169 11.60 -27.88 7.66
CA ASN A 169 12.97 -27.63 7.26
C ASN A 169 13.55 -26.42 8.02
N PRO A 170 14.58 -26.59 8.87
CA PRO A 170 15.17 -25.49 9.64
C PRO A 170 15.90 -24.45 8.78
N ASP A 171 16.26 -24.82 7.54
CA ASP A 171 16.95 -23.93 6.60
C ASP A 171 15.96 -23.00 5.87
N VAL A 172 14.64 -23.26 5.97
CA VAL A 172 13.59 -22.46 5.37
C VAL A 172 13.02 -21.47 6.38
N SER A 173 13.23 -20.17 6.14
CA SER A 173 12.70 -19.10 6.98
C SER A 173 11.35 -18.55 6.49
N GLU A 174 11.11 -18.64 5.18
CA GLU A 174 9.87 -18.16 4.56
C GLU A 174 9.45 -19.08 3.41
N VAL A 175 8.16 -19.31 3.25
CA VAL A 175 7.56 -19.96 2.09
C VAL A 175 6.64 -18.98 1.40
N GLN A 176 6.96 -18.63 0.17
CA GLN A 176 6.12 -17.82 -0.69
C GLN A 176 5.26 -18.73 -1.54
N VAL A 177 3.97 -18.57 -1.45
CA VAL A 177 2.95 -19.37 -2.15
C VAL A 177 2.16 -18.47 -3.07
N SER A 178 1.88 -18.90 -4.28
CA SER A 178 0.91 -18.25 -5.18
C SER A 178 -0.14 -19.24 -5.63
N GLY A 179 -1.38 -18.77 -5.81
CA GLY A 179 -2.50 -19.56 -6.29
C GLY A 179 -3.85 -18.94 -5.96
N ASN A 180 -4.90 -19.40 -6.62
CA ASN A 180 -6.24 -18.85 -6.52
C ASN A 180 -6.82 -18.96 -5.10
N ILE A 181 -7.22 -17.82 -4.53
CA ILE A 181 -7.98 -17.74 -3.27
C ILE A 181 -9.47 -17.53 -3.63
N PRO A 182 -10.35 -18.54 -3.52
CA PRO A 182 -11.68 -18.55 -4.14
C PRO A 182 -12.63 -17.43 -3.75
N PHE A 183 -12.36 -16.71 -2.65
CA PHE A 183 -13.22 -15.62 -2.16
C PHE A 183 -12.68 -14.24 -2.51
N VAL A 184 -11.53 -14.15 -3.14
CA VAL A 184 -10.99 -12.90 -3.66
C VAL A 184 -11.53 -12.69 -5.06
N THR A 185 -12.28 -11.61 -5.27
CA THR A 185 -12.94 -11.28 -6.53
C THR A 185 -12.51 -9.93 -7.09
N SER A 186 -11.55 -9.28 -6.45
CA SER A 186 -11.04 -7.99 -6.91
C SER A 186 -9.97 -8.18 -7.99
N GLU A 187 -10.19 -7.59 -9.14
CA GLU A 187 -9.17 -7.48 -10.19
C GLU A 187 -8.19 -6.32 -9.93
N GLU A 188 -8.54 -5.43 -8.99
CA GLU A 188 -7.76 -4.21 -8.71
C GLU A 188 -6.73 -4.39 -7.58
N VAL A 189 -6.92 -5.37 -6.68
CA VAL A 189 -6.05 -5.55 -5.51
C VAL A 189 -5.73 -7.03 -5.32
N SER A 190 -4.46 -7.39 -5.29
CA SER A 190 -4.01 -8.74 -4.97
C SER A 190 -3.89 -8.92 -3.45
N LEU A 191 -4.52 -9.97 -2.91
CA LEU A 191 -4.46 -10.30 -1.50
C LEU A 191 -3.21 -11.14 -1.19
N VAL A 192 -2.50 -10.77 -0.14
CA VAL A 192 -1.42 -11.58 0.44
C VAL A 192 -1.76 -11.95 1.87
N LEU A 193 -2.06 -13.23 2.11
CA LEU A 193 -2.24 -13.76 3.46
C LEU A 193 -0.90 -14.14 4.07
N ILE A 194 -0.59 -13.62 5.25
CA ILE A 194 0.66 -13.89 5.95
C ILE A 194 0.37 -14.71 7.21
N ASP A 195 0.83 -15.97 7.21
CA ASP A 195 0.81 -16.86 8.38
C ASP A 195 2.11 -16.67 9.16
N THR A 196 2.02 -16.01 10.32
CA THR A 196 3.15 -15.83 11.22
C THR A 196 3.23 -16.97 12.22
N PRO A 197 4.45 -17.37 12.63
CA PRO A 197 4.64 -18.29 13.76
C PRO A 197 3.94 -17.75 15.01
N GLY A 198 3.22 -18.62 15.73
CA GLY A 198 2.51 -18.28 16.95
C GLY A 198 3.34 -18.58 18.19
#